data_585eddf0a227a2fb24d5c09e543e0180
#
_entry.id   585eddf0a227a2fb24d5c09e543e0180
#
_cell.length_a   1.000
_cell.length_b   1.000
_cell.length_c   1.000
_cell.angle_alpha   90.00
_cell.angle_beta   90.00
_cell.angle_gamma   90.00
#
_symmetry.space_group_name_H-M   'P 1'
#
loop_
_entity.id
_entity.type
_entity.pdbx_description
1 polymer ?
#
loop_
_entity_poly.entity_id
_entity_poly.type
_entity_poly.pdbx_seq_one_letter_code
_entity_poly.pdbx_strand_id
1 'polypeptide(L)'
;MGSKSLTPRHESFFPTFFYRTQFKEKHSGLPRGLDLTSQTAIITGANAGLGFECCKQLLALHLSHLILAVRSPTKGETAAAVLRKQYPKAKIEVWQLDMCSYKSVQAFAQRVEQETATVDIVVLNAGIVKPSYTPAPETGHEESMQVNYLSTVLLAILLLPTLQSKRAPGQPPARLTMVNSGLSLTGKFPLNPKKPGSPILASFDDAKPSVPRPGTTPPKPSCTSSFGD
;
A
#
# COMPACT_ATOMS: atom_id res chain seq x y z
N MET A 1 -22.96 2.68 -6.26
CA MET A 1 -23.19 1.25 -6.56
C MET A 1 -22.50 0.42 -5.47
N GLY A 2 -23.22 -0.44 -4.79
CA GLY A 2 -22.63 -1.30 -3.77
C GLY A 2 -21.91 -2.48 -4.39
N SER A 3 -20.91 -3.05 -3.71
CA SER A 3 -20.12 -4.20 -4.19
C SER A 3 -20.95 -5.43 -4.56
N LYS A 4 -22.16 -5.57 -4.02
CA LYS A 4 -23.10 -6.67 -4.33
C LYS A 4 -23.64 -6.64 -5.76
N SER A 5 -23.54 -5.51 -6.48
CA SER A 5 -24.01 -5.37 -7.87
C SER A 5 -22.93 -5.65 -8.91
N LEU A 6 -21.72 -5.96 -8.49
CA LEU A 6 -20.62 -6.28 -9.40
C LEU A 6 -20.68 -7.75 -9.78
N THR A 7 -20.71 -8.02 -11.07
CA THR A 7 -20.65 -9.39 -11.60
C THR A 7 -19.29 -10.01 -11.25
N PRO A 8 -19.26 -11.21 -10.65
CA PRO A 8 -18.00 -11.90 -10.39
C PRO A 8 -17.20 -12.09 -11.68
N ARG A 9 -15.91 -11.78 -11.66
CA ARG A 9 -15.03 -12.06 -12.80
C ARG A 9 -14.71 -13.54 -12.83
N HIS A 10 -15.10 -14.22 -13.90
CA HIS A 10 -14.83 -15.65 -14.14
C HIS A 10 -13.55 -15.91 -14.95
N GLU A 11 -12.71 -14.92 -15.13
CA GLU A 11 -11.48 -15.08 -15.92
C GLU A 11 -10.38 -15.76 -15.08
N SER A 12 -9.71 -16.77 -15.67
CA SER A 12 -8.49 -17.31 -15.09
C SER A 12 -7.41 -16.23 -15.05
N PHE A 13 -6.74 -16.06 -13.91
CA PHE A 13 -5.77 -14.99 -13.72
C PHE A 13 -4.58 -15.08 -14.71
N PHE A 14 -4.10 -16.30 -15.01
CA PHE A 14 -3.05 -16.54 -15.98
C PHE A 14 -3.53 -17.53 -17.04
N PRO A 15 -3.19 -17.29 -18.30
CA PRO A 15 -2.45 -16.17 -18.89
C PRO A 15 -3.30 -14.98 -19.35
N THR A 16 -4.66 -15.13 -19.37
CA THR A 16 -5.57 -14.21 -20.08
C THR A 16 -5.62 -12.82 -19.42
N PHE A 17 -5.80 -12.76 -18.10
CA PHE A 17 -5.87 -11.49 -17.38
C PHE A 17 -4.55 -10.72 -17.50
N PHE A 18 -3.41 -11.39 -17.27
CA PHE A 18 -2.08 -10.78 -17.37
C PHE A 18 -1.83 -10.24 -18.77
N TYR A 19 -2.06 -11.06 -19.81
CA TYR A 19 -1.86 -10.63 -21.19
C TYR A 19 -2.73 -9.43 -21.56
N ARG A 20 -4.01 -9.46 -21.15
CA ARG A 20 -4.93 -8.34 -21.41
C ARG A 20 -4.47 -7.05 -20.76
N THR A 21 -4.14 -7.08 -19.46
CA THR A 21 -3.78 -5.88 -18.70
C THR A 21 -2.41 -5.32 -19.07
N GLN A 22 -1.46 -6.16 -19.50
CA GLN A 22 -0.12 -5.70 -19.84
C GLN A 22 0.04 -5.29 -21.32
N PHE A 23 -0.74 -5.90 -22.24
CA PHE A 23 -0.50 -5.74 -23.67
C PHE A 23 -1.70 -5.24 -24.46
N LYS A 24 -2.92 -5.44 -23.99
CA LYS A 24 -4.13 -5.03 -24.71
C LYS A 24 -4.81 -3.77 -24.16
N GLU A 25 -4.84 -3.61 -22.86
CA GLU A 25 -5.47 -2.43 -22.25
C GLU A 25 -4.55 -1.21 -22.43
N LYS A 26 -5.00 -0.25 -23.22
CA LYS A 26 -4.31 1.06 -23.32
C LYS A 26 -4.66 1.83 -22.04
N HIS A 27 -3.64 2.20 -21.30
CA HIS A 27 -3.83 3.12 -20.18
C HIS A 27 -4.23 4.49 -20.73
N SER A 28 -5.39 4.98 -20.31
CA SER A 28 -5.76 6.38 -20.57
C SER A 28 -4.76 7.28 -19.85
N GLY A 29 -4.24 8.27 -20.51
CA GLY A 29 -3.42 9.31 -19.89
C GLY A 29 -4.18 10.04 -18.76
N LEU A 30 -3.53 11.00 -18.15
CA LEU A 30 -4.16 11.85 -17.12
C LEU A 30 -5.44 12.51 -17.70
N PRO A 31 -6.52 12.60 -16.92
CA PRO A 31 -7.75 13.24 -17.36
C PRO A 31 -7.48 14.68 -17.81
N ARG A 32 -8.00 15.06 -18.98
CA ARG A 32 -7.90 16.43 -19.47
C ARG A 32 -8.77 17.36 -18.63
N GLY A 33 -8.23 18.52 -18.26
CA GLY A 33 -8.97 19.53 -17.50
C GLY A 33 -9.10 19.26 -16.00
N LEU A 34 -8.43 18.23 -15.47
CA LEU A 34 -8.32 18.04 -14.02
C LEU A 34 -7.27 19.00 -13.46
N ASP A 35 -7.69 19.83 -12.51
CA ASP A 35 -6.83 20.75 -11.78
C ASP A 35 -6.94 20.46 -10.27
N LEU A 36 -5.81 20.27 -9.62
CA LEU A 36 -5.72 19.97 -8.19
C LEU A 36 -5.21 21.17 -7.37
N THR A 37 -5.32 22.37 -7.94
CA THR A 37 -4.98 23.61 -7.22
C THR A 37 -5.74 23.69 -5.91
N SER A 38 -5.06 24.13 -4.85
CA SER A 38 -5.54 24.21 -3.46
C SER A 38 -5.84 22.86 -2.78
N GLN A 39 -5.54 21.73 -3.42
CA GLN A 39 -5.72 20.42 -2.81
C GLN A 39 -4.45 19.93 -2.10
N THR A 40 -4.69 19.08 -1.08
CA THR A 40 -3.66 18.40 -0.30
C THR A 40 -3.73 16.90 -0.55
N ALA A 41 -2.59 16.29 -0.84
CA ALA A 41 -2.48 14.84 -1.01
C ALA A 41 -1.48 14.21 -0.03
N ILE A 42 -1.79 13.01 0.44
CA ILE A 42 -0.91 12.15 1.23
C ILE A 42 -0.65 10.87 0.45
N ILE A 43 0.63 10.50 0.27
CA ILE A 43 1.00 9.26 -0.42
C ILE A 43 1.95 8.47 0.47
N THR A 44 1.58 7.22 0.79
CA THR A 44 2.45 6.33 1.55
C THR A 44 3.42 5.58 0.65
N GLY A 45 4.67 5.36 1.11
CA GLY A 45 5.72 4.74 0.29
C GLY A 45 6.13 5.59 -0.91
N ALA A 46 6.11 6.92 -0.75
CA ALA A 46 6.26 7.91 -1.82
C ALA A 46 7.71 8.18 -2.27
N ASN A 47 8.70 7.55 -1.66
CA ASN A 47 10.12 7.83 -1.96
C ASN A 47 10.66 7.09 -3.19
N ALA A 48 9.91 6.13 -3.76
CA ALA A 48 10.34 5.35 -4.92
C ALA A 48 9.14 4.70 -5.64
N GLY A 49 9.39 4.16 -6.84
CA GLY A 49 8.45 3.33 -7.59
C GLY A 49 7.13 4.01 -7.89
N LEU A 50 6.02 3.25 -7.78
CA LEU A 50 4.68 3.74 -8.12
C LEU A 50 4.24 4.93 -7.26
N GLY A 51 4.58 4.95 -5.97
CA GLY A 51 4.25 6.07 -5.09
C GLY A 51 4.94 7.36 -5.52
N PHE A 52 6.21 7.31 -5.91
CA PHE A 52 6.94 8.46 -6.42
C PHE A 52 6.39 8.96 -7.76
N GLU A 53 6.06 8.06 -8.69
CA GLU A 53 5.43 8.44 -9.97
C GLU A 53 4.03 9.02 -9.75
N CYS A 54 3.26 8.50 -8.79
CA CYS A 54 1.98 9.09 -8.41
C CYS A 54 2.16 10.53 -7.90
N CYS A 55 3.18 10.79 -7.07
CA CYS A 55 3.52 12.16 -6.64
C CYS A 55 3.76 13.10 -7.84
N LYS A 56 4.54 12.66 -8.83
CA LYS A 56 4.83 13.45 -10.02
C LYS A 56 3.56 13.76 -10.82
N GLN A 57 2.69 12.76 -11.00
CA GLN A 57 1.45 12.94 -11.75
C GLN A 57 0.50 13.93 -11.06
N LEU A 58 0.33 13.83 -9.73
CA LEU A 58 -0.51 14.77 -8.99
C LEU A 58 0.08 16.20 -9.02
N LEU A 59 1.38 16.35 -8.90
CA LEU A 59 2.05 17.65 -9.02
C LEU A 59 1.95 18.25 -10.44
N ALA A 60 1.99 17.41 -11.48
CA ALA A 60 1.75 17.83 -12.85
C ALA A 60 0.32 18.33 -13.10
N LEU A 61 -0.64 17.93 -12.25
CA LEU A 61 -2.02 18.42 -12.22
C LEU A 61 -2.21 19.61 -11.25
N HIS A 62 -1.13 20.33 -10.93
CA HIS A 62 -1.11 21.53 -10.08
C HIS A 62 -1.46 21.28 -8.60
N LEU A 63 -1.20 20.08 -8.08
CA LEU A 63 -1.39 19.82 -6.64
C LEU A 63 -0.60 20.85 -5.81
N SER A 64 -1.28 21.51 -4.88
CA SER A 64 -0.67 22.58 -4.09
C SER A 64 0.12 22.09 -2.88
N HIS A 65 -0.31 21.01 -2.25
CA HIS A 65 0.37 20.47 -1.06
C HIS A 65 0.46 18.95 -1.15
N LEU A 66 1.69 18.43 -1.03
CA LEU A 66 2.01 17.00 -1.08
C LEU A 66 2.76 16.57 0.18
N ILE A 67 2.26 15.52 0.83
CA ILE A 67 2.90 14.88 1.98
C ILE A 67 3.40 13.50 1.55
N LEU A 68 4.72 13.33 1.53
CA LEU A 68 5.38 12.04 1.33
C LEU A 68 5.47 11.30 2.66
N ALA A 69 4.63 10.31 2.87
CA ALA A 69 4.66 9.47 4.06
C ALA A 69 5.60 8.28 3.84
N VAL A 70 6.73 8.25 4.54
CA VAL A 70 7.84 7.33 4.28
C VAL A 70 8.47 6.80 5.56
N ARG A 71 8.97 5.55 5.55
CA ARG A 71 9.65 4.96 6.70
C ARG A 71 10.99 5.65 7.00
N SER A 72 11.75 5.99 5.97
CA SER A 72 13.05 6.66 6.11
C SER A 72 12.95 8.12 5.67
N PRO A 73 12.99 9.10 6.61
CA PRO A 73 12.97 10.52 6.29
C PRO A 73 14.09 10.91 5.32
N THR A 74 15.30 10.39 5.50
CA THR A 74 16.45 10.69 4.63
C THR A 74 16.17 10.31 3.17
N LYS A 75 15.63 9.11 2.91
CA LYS A 75 15.24 8.70 1.56
C LYS A 75 14.07 9.52 1.03
N GLY A 76 13.16 9.91 1.91
CA GLY A 76 12.05 10.80 1.60
C GLY A 76 12.51 12.17 1.16
N GLU A 77 13.45 12.78 1.90
CA GLU A 77 14.01 14.09 1.55
C GLU A 77 14.78 14.08 0.23
N THR A 78 15.51 13.00 -0.08
CA THR A 78 16.15 12.83 -1.38
C THR A 78 15.11 12.86 -2.52
N ALA A 79 14.00 12.15 -2.36
CA ALA A 79 12.92 12.13 -3.33
C ALA A 79 12.21 13.50 -3.40
N ALA A 80 11.92 14.12 -2.25
CA ALA A 80 11.26 15.41 -2.18
C ALA A 80 12.11 16.53 -2.81
N ALA A 81 13.43 16.49 -2.68
CA ALA A 81 14.33 17.46 -3.32
C ALA A 81 14.20 17.46 -4.84
N VAL A 82 14.07 16.26 -5.45
CA VAL A 82 13.83 16.16 -6.90
C VAL A 82 12.49 16.77 -7.27
N LEU A 83 11.44 16.47 -6.50
CA LEU A 83 10.09 16.99 -6.76
C LEU A 83 10.02 18.53 -6.55
N ARG A 84 10.62 19.05 -5.49
CA ARG A 84 10.66 20.51 -5.21
C ARG A 84 11.37 21.28 -6.33
N LYS A 85 12.45 20.71 -6.89
CA LYS A 85 13.16 21.31 -8.05
C LYS A 85 12.27 21.37 -9.29
N GLN A 86 11.46 20.34 -9.52
CA GLN A 86 10.59 20.25 -10.70
C GLN A 86 9.28 21.03 -10.52
N TYR A 87 8.77 21.12 -9.30
CA TYR A 87 7.48 21.75 -8.96
C TYR A 87 7.64 22.79 -7.83
N PRO A 88 8.34 23.90 -8.07
CA PRO A 88 8.71 24.86 -7.03
C PRO A 88 7.54 25.61 -6.40
N LYS A 89 6.36 25.58 -7.01
CA LYS A 89 5.15 26.23 -6.48
C LYS A 89 4.40 25.36 -5.47
N ALA A 90 4.66 24.05 -5.44
CA ALA A 90 3.99 23.14 -4.55
C ALA A 90 4.69 23.07 -3.19
N LYS A 91 3.91 23.04 -2.10
CA LYS A 91 4.42 22.70 -0.78
C LYS A 91 4.64 21.19 -0.71
N ILE A 92 5.88 20.74 -0.49
CA ILE A 92 6.22 19.31 -0.45
C ILE A 92 6.89 18.99 0.87
N GLU A 93 6.26 18.15 1.69
CA GLU A 93 6.70 17.78 3.02
C GLU A 93 6.99 16.26 3.08
N VAL A 94 7.97 15.90 3.93
CA VAL A 94 8.29 14.50 4.21
C VAL A 94 7.90 14.21 5.65
N TRP A 95 6.99 13.26 5.82
CA TRP A 95 6.53 12.83 7.13
C TRP A 95 6.89 11.38 7.37
N GLN A 96 7.41 11.09 8.56
CA GLN A 96 7.76 9.73 8.93
C GLN A 96 6.51 8.88 9.14
N LEU A 97 6.51 7.69 8.52
CA LEU A 97 5.49 6.67 8.69
C LEU A 97 6.14 5.29 8.55
N ASP A 98 6.26 4.56 9.66
CA ASP A 98 6.68 3.16 9.65
C ASP A 98 5.45 2.25 9.79
N MET A 99 5.13 1.54 8.72
CA MET A 99 4.00 0.60 8.68
C MET A 99 4.27 -0.70 9.47
N CYS A 100 5.49 -0.93 9.96
CA CYS A 100 5.80 -2.03 10.89
C CYS A 100 5.47 -1.68 12.34
N SER A 101 5.14 -0.42 12.66
CA SER A 101 4.86 0.06 14.01
C SER A 101 3.47 0.68 14.10
N TYR A 102 2.60 0.11 14.93
CA TYR A 102 1.26 0.69 15.18
C TYR A 102 1.36 2.07 15.84
N LYS A 103 2.36 2.28 16.69
CA LYS A 103 2.62 3.60 17.31
C LYS A 103 2.94 4.65 16.25
N SER A 104 3.76 4.30 15.26
CA SER A 104 4.07 5.20 14.14
C SER A 104 2.83 5.50 13.29
N VAL A 105 1.99 4.51 13.03
CA VAL A 105 0.73 4.69 12.29
C VAL A 105 -0.24 5.61 13.04
N GLN A 106 -0.39 5.42 14.36
CA GLN A 106 -1.24 6.27 15.20
C GLN A 106 -0.71 7.71 15.29
N ALA A 107 0.60 7.88 15.54
CA ALA A 107 1.24 9.20 15.59
C ALA A 107 1.10 9.95 14.26
N PHE A 108 1.24 9.24 13.13
CA PHE A 108 1.04 9.83 11.81
C PHE A 108 -0.41 10.31 11.62
N ALA A 109 -1.40 9.49 11.97
CA ALA A 109 -2.81 9.86 11.86
C ALA A 109 -3.16 11.07 12.73
N GLN A 110 -2.66 11.12 13.98
CA GLN A 110 -2.80 12.28 14.86
C GLN A 110 -2.16 13.54 14.27
N ARG A 111 -0.96 13.40 13.68
CA ARG A 111 -0.30 14.51 13.01
C ARG A 111 -1.11 15.05 11.84
N VAL A 112 -1.71 14.16 11.03
CA VAL A 112 -2.61 14.57 9.94
C VAL A 112 -3.80 15.34 10.50
N GLU A 113 -4.39 14.89 11.60
CA GLU A 113 -5.49 15.59 12.26
C GLU A 113 -5.08 16.99 12.75
N GLN A 114 -3.91 17.12 13.35
CA GLN A 114 -3.46 18.36 13.99
C GLN A 114 -2.87 19.38 13.01
N GLU A 115 -2.07 18.92 12.04
CA GLU A 115 -1.22 19.80 11.23
C GLU A 115 -1.76 20.05 9.80
N THR A 116 -2.82 19.36 9.35
CA THR A 116 -3.42 19.65 8.05
C THR A 116 -4.74 20.40 8.19
N ALA A 117 -4.97 21.42 7.37
CA ALA A 117 -6.26 22.10 7.31
C ALA A 117 -7.32 21.22 6.64
N THR A 118 -6.98 20.66 5.48
CA THR A 118 -7.79 19.72 4.71
C THR A 118 -6.91 18.64 4.11
N VAL A 119 -7.48 17.48 3.82
CA VAL A 119 -6.84 16.42 3.03
C VAL A 119 -7.84 15.96 1.97
N ASP A 120 -7.46 16.08 0.71
CA ASP A 120 -8.33 15.80 -0.43
C ASP A 120 -8.11 14.42 -0.99
N ILE A 121 -6.85 13.98 -1.03
CA ILE A 121 -6.43 12.74 -1.65
C ILE A 121 -5.51 11.98 -0.69
N VAL A 122 -5.84 10.72 -0.43
CA VAL A 122 -4.97 9.79 0.29
C VAL A 122 -4.72 8.57 -0.59
N VAL A 123 -3.45 8.26 -0.85
CA VAL A 123 -3.05 7.06 -1.59
C VAL A 123 -2.23 6.17 -0.66
N LEU A 124 -2.85 5.11 -0.18
CA LEU A 124 -2.20 4.07 0.62
C LEU A 124 -1.50 3.10 -0.34
N ASN A 125 -0.27 3.45 -0.70
CA ASN A 125 0.53 2.72 -1.69
C ASN A 125 1.68 1.93 -1.06
N ALA A 126 2.09 2.24 0.17
CA ALA A 126 3.15 1.50 0.84
C ALA A 126 2.87 0.01 0.87
N GLY A 127 3.85 -0.77 0.45
CA GLY A 127 3.76 -2.23 0.43
C GLY A 127 5.15 -2.84 0.30
N ILE A 128 5.31 -4.05 0.80
CA ILE A 128 6.55 -4.82 0.75
C ILE A 128 6.28 -6.26 0.35
N VAL A 129 7.31 -6.92 -0.16
CA VAL A 129 7.33 -8.37 -0.40
C VAL A 129 8.59 -8.92 0.24
N LYS A 130 8.44 -9.87 1.16
CA LYS A 130 9.57 -10.59 1.77
C LYS A 130 9.67 -11.99 1.18
N PRO A 131 10.86 -12.43 0.75
CA PRO A 131 11.05 -13.78 0.18
C PRO A 131 10.94 -14.88 1.26
N SER A 132 11.20 -14.53 2.51
CA SER A 132 11.14 -15.43 3.66
C SER A 132 10.26 -14.84 4.75
N TYR A 133 9.80 -15.71 5.66
CA TYR A 133 9.11 -15.28 6.86
C TYR A 133 10.01 -14.35 7.70
N THR A 134 9.50 -13.18 8.01
CA THR A 134 10.19 -12.18 8.84
C THR A 134 9.14 -11.59 9.79
N PRO A 135 9.23 -11.81 11.10
CA PRO A 135 8.30 -11.21 12.04
C PRO A 135 8.59 -9.70 12.19
N ALA A 136 7.54 -8.89 12.23
CA ALA A 136 7.63 -7.48 12.56
C ALA A 136 8.05 -7.31 14.03
N PRO A 137 9.06 -6.49 14.35
CA PRO A 137 9.67 -6.46 15.70
C PRO A 137 8.71 -6.11 16.84
N GLU A 138 7.72 -5.24 16.60
CA GLU A 138 6.80 -4.77 17.64
C GLU A 138 5.56 -5.67 17.80
N THR A 139 5.12 -6.34 16.74
CA THR A 139 3.83 -7.04 16.73
C THR A 139 3.95 -8.55 16.65
N GLY A 140 5.10 -9.05 16.16
CA GLY A 140 5.32 -10.47 15.90
C GLY A 140 4.60 -11.01 14.67
N HIS A 141 3.75 -10.22 14.01
CA HIS A 141 3.10 -10.62 12.77
C HIS A 141 4.10 -10.71 11.61
N GLU A 142 3.81 -11.54 10.60
CA GLU A 142 4.60 -11.57 9.37
C GLU A 142 4.64 -10.16 8.75
N GLU A 143 5.85 -9.67 8.43
CA GLU A 143 6.09 -8.27 8.07
C GLU A 143 5.30 -7.83 6.83
N SER A 144 5.13 -8.70 5.81
CA SER A 144 4.32 -8.37 4.65
C SER A 144 2.82 -8.25 5.01
N MET A 145 2.33 -9.14 5.88
CA MET A 145 0.95 -9.07 6.39
C MET A 145 0.75 -7.82 7.25
N GLN A 146 1.72 -7.52 8.11
CA GLN A 146 1.72 -6.31 8.94
C GLN A 146 1.59 -5.05 8.08
N VAL A 147 2.48 -4.87 7.11
CA VAL A 147 2.57 -3.65 6.30
C VAL A 147 1.41 -3.56 5.30
N ASN A 148 1.22 -4.62 4.49
CA ASN A 148 0.32 -4.56 3.34
C ASN A 148 -1.16 -4.63 3.74
N TYR A 149 -1.48 -5.19 4.90
CA TYR A 149 -2.86 -5.36 5.33
C TYR A 149 -3.14 -4.69 6.68
N LEU A 150 -2.54 -5.15 7.78
CA LEU A 150 -2.93 -4.71 9.12
C LEU A 150 -2.74 -3.21 9.32
N SER A 151 -1.55 -2.70 9.04
CA SER A 151 -1.24 -1.26 9.19
C SER A 151 -1.91 -0.40 8.14
N THR A 152 -2.08 -0.90 6.92
CA THR A 152 -2.78 -0.17 5.85
C THR A 152 -4.25 0.02 6.19
N VAL A 153 -4.92 -1.03 6.69
CA VAL A 153 -6.32 -0.94 7.13
C VAL A 153 -6.45 -0.06 8.38
N LEU A 154 -5.55 -0.23 9.35
CA LEU A 154 -5.54 0.62 10.55
C LEU A 154 -5.39 2.10 10.18
N LEU A 155 -4.43 2.44 9.33
CA LEU A 155 -4.23 3.81 8.87
C LEU A 155 -5.47 4.36 8.16
N ALA A 156 -6.09 3.55 7.29
CA ALA A 156 -7.33 3.94 6.62
C ALA A 156 -8.43 4.30 7.63
N ILE A 157 -8.67 3.42 8.62
CA ILE A 157 -9.70 3.63 9.64
C ILE A 157 -9.41 4.89 10.48
N LEU A 158 -8.15 5.11 10.86
CA LEU A 158 -7.75 6.27 11.65
C LEU A 158 -7.87 7.60 10.88
N LEU A 159 -7.68 7.57 9.56
CA LEU A 159 -7.80 8.78 8.75
C LEU A 159 -9.24 9.14 8.39
N LEU A 160 -10.17 8.19 8.33
CA LEU A 160 -11.55 8.43 7.91
C LEU A 160 -12.26 9.56 8.68
N PRO A 161 -12.21 9.63 10.03
CA PRO A 161 -12.84 10.73 10.77
C PRO A 161 -12.27 12.09 10.37
N THR A 162 -10.96 12.21 10.24
CA THR A 162 -10.27 13.45 9.84
C THR A 162 -10.68 13.87 8.42
N LEU A 163 -10.75 12.90 7.49
CA LEU A 163 -11.16 13.16 6.12
C LEU A 163 -12.61 13.66 6.02
N GLN A 164 -13.49 13.25 6.95
CA GLN A 164 -14.87 13.70 7.00
C GLN A 164 -15.00 15.06 7.71
N SER A 165 -14.41 15.20 8.90
CA SER A 165 -14.60 16.37 9.77
C SER A 165 -14.00 17.65 9.22
N LYS A 166 -12.93 17.54 8.41
CA LYS A 166 -12.22 18.70 7.82
C LYS A 166 -12.85 19.18 6.49
N ARG A 167 -14.02 18.68 6.11
CA ARG A 167 -14.74 19.12 4.92
C ARG A 167 -15.78 20.17 5.25
N ALA A 168 -15.72 21.29 4.52
CA ALA A 168 -16.80 22.27 4.60
C ALA A 168 -18.08 21.75 3.89
N PRO A 169 -19.25 22.18 4.33
CA PRO A 169 -20.51 21.87 3.63
C PRO A 169 -20.42 22.21 2.14
N GLY A 170 -20.84 21.28 1.29
CA GLY A 170 -20.82 21.45 -0.17
C GLY A 170 -19.49 21.13 -0.86
N GLN A 171 -18.41 20.88 -0.14
CA GLN A 171 -17.16 20.40 -0.75
C GLN A 171 -17.28 18.92 -1.17
N PRO A 172 -16.64 18.53 -2.30
CA PRO A 172 -16.61 17.13 -2.70
C PRO A 172 -15.90 16.29 -1.63
N PRO A 173 -16.30 15.01 -1.45
CA PRO A 173 -15.70 14.14 -0.47
C PRO A 173 -14.22 13.90 -0.75
N ALA A 174 -13.41 13.73 0.30
CA ALA A 174 -12.03 13.28 0.18
C ALA A 174 -11.99 11.89 -0.46
N ARG A 175 -10.92 11.60 -1.18
CA ARG A 175 -10.69 10.31 -1.83
C ARG A 175 -9.60 9.54 -1.12
N LEU A 176 -9.92 8.36 -0.59
CA LEU A 176 -8.95 7.41 -0.06
C LEU A 176 -8.87 6.22 -1.00
N THR A 177 -7.67 5.99 -1.53
CA THR A 177 -7.37 4.88 -2.44
C THR A 177 -6.35 3.94 -1.80
N MET A 178 -6.64 2.65 -1.79
CA MET A 178 -5.69 1.61 -1.40
C MET A 178 -5.15 0.94 -2.67
N VAL A 179 -3.82 0.94 -2.81
CA VAL A 179 -3.14 0.23 -3.90
C VAL A 179 -3.01 -1.24 -3.50
N ASN A 180 -3.58 -2.12 -4.30
CA ASN A 180 -3.57 -3.55 -4.07
C ASN A 180 -2.94 -4.28 -5.26
N SER A 181 -2.70 -5.58 -5.13
CA SER A 181 -2.09 -6.43 -6.16
C SER A 181 -3.13 -7.30 -6.85
N GLY A 182 -3.01 -7.45 -8.17
CA GLY A 182 -3.77 -8.45 -8.93
C GLY A 182 -3.49 -9.88 -8.47
N LEU A 183 -2.38 -10.13 -7.78
CA LEU A 183 -2.08 -11.44 -7.17
C LEU A 183 -3.09 -11.82 -6.08
N SER A 184 -3.82 -10.88 -5.50
CA SER A 184 -4.90 -11.17 -4.56
C SER A 184 -6.00 -12.04 -5.18
N LEU A 185 -6.16 -12.01 -6.50
CA LEU A 185 -7.12 -12.84 -7.23
C LEU A 185 -6.70 -14.31 -7.36
N THR A 186 -5.42 -14.62 -7.15
CA THR A 186 -4.86 -15.98 -7.20
C THR A 186 -4.58 -16.55 -5.81
N GLY A 187 -4.63 -15.71 -4.80
CA GLY A 187 -4.36 -16.08 -3.41
C GLY A 187 -5.39 -17.10 -2.92
N LYS A 188 -4.93 -18.27 -2.50
CA LYS A 188 -5.75 -19.18 -1.74
C LYS A 188 -5.67 -18.77 -0.28
N PHE A 189 -6.79 -18.36 0.26
CA PHE A 189 -6.88 -18.08 1.69
C PHE A 189 -6.60 -19.39 2.45
N PRO A 190 -5.83 -19.42 3.52
CA PRO A 190 -5.65 -20.61 4.34
C PRO A 190 -6.97 -20.94 5.03
N LEU A 191 -7.84 -21.67 4.32
CA LEU A 191 -9.20 -22.00 4.76
C LEU A 191 -9.28 -23.12 5.81
N ASN A 192 -8.12 -23.62 6.27
CA ASN A 192 -8.07 -24.62 7.32
C ASN A 192 -7.27 -24.11 8.49
N PRO A 193 -7.89 -23.41 9.45
CA PRO A 193 -7.27 -23.26 10.75
C PRO A 193 -7.03 -24.69 11.28
N LYS A 194 -5.78 -24.99 11.59
CA LYS A 194 -5.35 -26.33 12.08
C LYS A 194 -6.19 -26.83 13.27
N LYS A 195 -7.00 -25.93 13.87
CA LYS A 195 -8.00 -26.22 14.91
C LYS A 195 -9.23 -25.33 14.68
N PRO A 196 -10.44 -25.88 14.78
CA PRO A 196 -11.66 -25.08 14.83
C PRO A 196 -11.54 -23.99 15.91
N GLY A 197 -11.87 -22.74 15.57
CA GLY A 197 -11.78 -21.60 16.50
C GLY A 197 -10.42 -20.91 16.60
N SER A 198 -9.38 -21.35 15.87
CA SER A 198 -8.11 -20.61 15.82
C SER A 198 -8.28 -19.29 15.07
N PRO A 199 -7.66 -18.19 15.56
CA PRO A 199 -7.68 -16.91 14.86
C PRO A 199 -7.07 -17.06 13.47
N ILE A 200 -7.76 -16.54 12.45
CA ILE A 200 -7.30 -16.62 11.04
C ILE A 200 -5.92 -15.98 10.88
N LEU A 201 -5.66 -14.86 11.56
CA LEU A 201 -4.38 -14.16 11.50
C LEU A 201 -3.21 -15.03 11.96
N ALA A 202 -3.39 -15.88 12.96
CA ALA A 202 -2.35 -16.80 13.45
C ALA A 202 -1.84 -17.76 12.36
N SER A 203 -2.62 -18.03 11.31
CA SER A 203 -2.19 -18.88 10.20
C SER A 203 -1.18 -18.19 9.28
N PHE A 204 -1.11 -16.86 9.28
CA PHE A 204 -0.13 -16.09 8.53
C PHE A 204 1.18 -15.88 9.30
N ASP A 205 1.14 -16.03 10.61
CA ASP A 205 2.29 -15.87 11.51
C ASP A 205 3.07 -17.19 11.72
N ASP A 206 2.69 -18.26 10.99
CA ASP A 206 3.42 -19.53 11.01
C ASP A 206 4.63 -19.46 10.06
N ALA A 207 5.85 -19.67 10.63
CA ALA A 207 7.09 -19.71 9.85
C ALA A 207 7.16 -20.87 8.83
N LYS A 208 6.29 -21.89 8.99
CA LYS A 208 6.12 -22.99 8.06
C LYS A 208 4.80 -22.84 7.30
N PRO A 209 4.75 -22.06 6.20
CA PRO A 209 3.53 -21.89 5.46
C PRO A 209 3.01 -23.22 4.92
N SER A 210 1.75 -23.52 5.18
CA SER A 210 1.06 -24.70 4.63
C SER A 210 0.83 -24.62 3.10
N VAL A 211 1.17 -23.48 2.48
CA VAL A 211 1.04 -23.25 1.04
C VAL A 211 2.38 -22.71 0.50
N PRO A 212 2.97 -23.32 -0.55
CA PRO A 212 4.15 -22.77 -1.20
C PRO A 212 3.85 -21.36 -1.72
N ARG A 213 4.67 -20.39 -1.36
CA ARG A 213 4.57 -19.03 -1.90
C ARG A 213 4.90 -19.07 -3.40
N PRO A 214 4.17 -18.37 -4.28
CA PRO A 214 4.51 -18.30 -5.68
C PRO A 214 5.95 -17.76 -5.83
N GLY A 215 6.84 -18.55 -6.46
CA GLY A 215 8.23 -18.18 -6.69
C GLY A 215 9.27 -18.76 -5.71
N THR A 216 8.88 -19.45 -4.65
CA THR A 216 9.81 -20.19 -3.79
C THR A 216 9.81 -21.66 -4.18
N THR A 217 10.81 -22.10 -4.94
CA THR A 217 11.16 -23.52 -5.04
C THR A 217 11.72 -23.96 -3.70
N PRO A 218 11.21 -25.05 -3.08
CA PRO A 218 11.82 -25.58 -1.87
C PRO A 218 13.29 -25.97 -2.19
N PRO A 219 14.23 -25.76 -1.26
CA PRO A 219 15.60 -26.24 -1.46
C PRO A 219 15.54 -27.74 -1.74
N LYS A 220 16.21 -28.18 -2.81
CA LYS A 220 16.40 -29.62 -3.10
C LYS A 220 17.00 -30.27 -1.85
N PRO A 221 16.48 -31.42 -1.42
CA PRO A 221 17.11 -32.16 -0.35
C PRO A 221 18.57 -32.46 -0.77
N SER A 222 19.50 -32.06 0.05
CA SER A 222 20.90 -32.41 -0.13
C SER A 222 21.00 -33.93 -0.07
N CYS A 223 21.31 -34.58 -1.22
CA CYS A 223 21.71 -35.95 -1.24
C CYS A 223 23.10 -36.02 -0.55
N THR A 224 23.11 -36.34 0.71
CA THR A 224 24.33 -36.87 1.35
C THR A 224 24.53 -38.27 0.80
N SER A 225 25.39 -38.37 -0.21
CA SER A 225 25.95 -39.65 -0.62
C SER A 225 26.86 -40.12 0.52
N SER A 226 26.34 -41.00 1.36
CA SER A 226 27.21 -41.87 2.18
C SER A 226 27.83 -42.89 1.25
N PHE A 227 29.05 -42.62 0.80
CA PHE A 227 29.93 -43.69 0.40
C PHE A 227 30.49 -44.30 1.69
N GLY A 228 30.01 -45.46 2.02
CA GLY A 228 30.59 -46.35 3.03
C GLY A 228 31.51 -47.33 2.29
N ASP A 229 32.66 -47.49 2.84
CA ASP A 229 33.64 -48.54 2.55
C ASP A 229 33.10 -49.93 2.83
#